data_152425207c787e102fc909808a0ae31a
#
_entry.id   152425207c787e102fc909808a0ae31a
#
_cell.length_a   1.000
_cell.length_b   1.000
_cell.length_c   1.000
_cell.angle_alpha   90.00
_cell.angle_beta   90.00
_cell.angle_gamma   90.00
#
_symmetry.space_group_name_H-M   'P 1'
#
loop_
_entity.id
_entity.type
_entity.pdbx_description
1 polymer ?
#
loop_
_entity_poly.entity_id
_entity_poly.type
_entity_poly.pdbx_seq_one_letter_code
_entity_poly.pdbx_strand_id
1 'polypeptide(L)'
;MFSVEAPKIKFGNGVLNELGEDAKSLGMRRVAVFTDRIVAEQESLTIAVNSLEKAGIECEIYDEVEVEPTDRSFKAGSRFASEGKFDGFVSVGGGSVMDTCKASNLYSCFPSEFLDYVNAPIGKAKPAPGPLKPHIACPTTFGTASECTGIAIFDLLDMEAKTGIVSPRLRPDLGLLDPLSLKTLHPMIRAANAFDVFSHACESLTARPFTHRQAPDHPSRRPLSQGANPYSDIACLEAIQLVGENLIQAVHDPEDENLEALMFAGMLAGIGFGNAGCHLPHGMSYAVAGLCKDYQPDGWSSDHALVPHGISVIVNSPAVFRFTGSACEERHFQAAKAMGAETQGASMEDGGSLLSDQLIKMMKDTGIPNGLQGVGYGRDDLENLTERSYAQKRLIDNAPCPVSREQMKGLFEDSFSYW
;
A
#
# COMPACT_ATOMS: atom_id res chain seq x y z
N MET A 1 0.00 -16.25 -19.71
CA MET A 1 -1.22 -16.62 -18.93
C MET A 1 -1.15 -15.94 -17.58
N PHE A 2 -2.22 -15.30 -17.12
CA PHE A 2 -2.34 -14.73 -15.78
C PHE A 2 -3.68 -15.15 -15.16
N SER A 3 -3.78 -15.08 -13.86
CA SER A 3 -5.02 -15.24 -13.09
C SER A 3 -5.42 -13.91 -12.48
N VAL A 4 -6.70 -13.72 -12.26
CA VAL A 4 -7.24 -12.52 -11.65
C VAL A 4 -7.82 -12.88 -10.30
N GLU A 5 -7.47 -12.11 -9.29
CA GLU A 5 -8.11 -12.14 -8.00
C GLU A 5 -8.69 -10.76 -7.69
N ALA A 6 -9.98 -10.70 -7.44
CA ALA A 6 -10.68 -9.47 -7.06
C ALA A 6 -11.13 -9.59 -5.60
N PRO A 7 -10.95 -8.53 -4.79
CA PRO A 7 -11.53 -8.47 -3.45
C PRO A 7 -13.05 -8.35 -3.53
N LYS A 8 -13.73 -8.77 -2.48
CA LYS A 8 -15.15 -8.45 -2.29
C LYS A 8 -15.24 -7.10 -1.59
N ILE A 9 -15.91 -6.13 -2.21
CA ILE A 9 -15.97 -4.75 -1.73
C ILE A 9 -17.42 -4.28 -1.63
N LYS A 10 -17.72 -3.52 -0.59
CA LYS A 10 -18.83 -2.57 -0.51
C LYS A 10 -18.24 -1.17 -0.41
N PHE A 11 -18.75 -0.25 -1.18
CA PHE A 11 -18.27 1.11 -1.28
C PHE A 11 -19.43 2.11 -1.17
N GLY A 12 -19.26 3.16 -0.39
CA GLY A 12 -20.19 4.28 -0.32
C GLY A 12 -20.34 4.85 1.08
N ASN A 13 -20.84 6.09 1.12
CA ASN A 13 -21.03 6.84 2.36
C ASN A 13 -21.98 6.11 3.33
N GLY A 14 -21.51 5.89 4.54
CA GLY A 14 -22.27 5.23 5.61
C GLY A 14 -22.25 3.70 5.55
N VAL A 15 -21.46 3.07 4.68
CA VAL A 15 -21.38 1.61 4.55
C VAL A 15 -20.92 0.91 5.84
N LEU A 16 -20.18 1.60 6.72
CA LEU A 16 -19.80 1.07 8.04
C LEU A 16 -21.01 0.69 8.92
N ASN A 17 -22.17 1.30 8.70
CA ASN A 17 -23.40 0.92 9.41
C ASN A 17 -23.89 -0.49 9.08
N GLU A 18 -23.42 -1.08 7.97
CA GLU A 18 -23.78 -2.44 7.54
C GLU A 18 -22.86 -3.53 8.13
N LEU A 19 -21.74 -3.14 8.77
CA LEU A 19 -20.69 -4.05 9.25
C LEU A 19 -21.26 -5.23 10.06
N GLY A 20 -22.20 -4.96 10.99
CA GLY A 20 -22.77 -5.99 11.85
C GLY A 20 -23.53 -7.07 11.08
N GLU A 21 -24.33 -6.68 10.09
CA GLU A 21 -25.07 -7.64 9.25
C GLU A 21 -24.14 -8.41 8.32
N ASP A 22 -23.06 -7.75 7.82
CA ASP A 22 -22.04 -8.43 7.02
C ASP A 22 -21.26 -9.45 7.85
N ALA A 23 -20.84 -9.08 9.05
CA ALA A 23 -20.16 -9.99 9.97
C ALA A 23 -21.05 -11.20 10.31
N LYS A 24 -22.34 -10.98 10.57
CA LYS A 24 -23.33 -12.03 10.79
C LYS A 24 -23.49 -12.95 9.58
N SER A 25 -23.49 -12.38 8.36
CA SER A 25 -23.58 -13.16 7.11
C SER A 25 -22.36 -14.06 6.90
N LEU A 26 -21.17 -13.66 7.41
CA LEU A 26 -19.96 -14.44 7.43
C LEU A 26 -19.89 -15.44 8.61
N GLY A 27 -20.92 -15.52 9.43
CA GLY A 27 -21.04 -16.45 10.56
C GLY A 27 -20.27 -16.04 11.81
N MET A 28 -19.85 -14.78 11.90
CA MET A 28 -19.15 -14.25 13.06
C MET A 28 -20.11 -14.03 14.23
N ARG A 29 -19.66 -14.30 15.46
CA ARG A 29 -20.40 -14.09 16.70
C ARG A 29 -19.57 -13.39 17.77
N ARG A 30 -18.26 -13.63 17.78
CA ARG A 30 -17.28 -12.99 18.64
C ARG A 30 -16.06 -12.56 17.83
N VAL A 31 -15.86 -11.26 17.68
CA VAL A 31 -14.83 -10.71 16.81
C VAL A 31 -13.75 -9.95 17.57
N ALA A 32 -12.52 -10.02 17.08
CA ALA A 32 -11.44 -9.11 17.43
C ALA A 32 -11.56 -7.86 16.54
N VAL A 33 -11.66 -6.67 17.12
CA VAL A 33 -11.64 -5.40 16.40
C VAL A 33 -10.26 -4.76 16.58
N PHE A 34 -9.48 -4.73 15.51
CA PHE A 34 -8.16 -4.10 15.48
C PHE A 34 -8.28 -2.63 15.07
N THR A 35 -7.60 -1.76 15.80
CA THR A 35 -7.50 -0.33 15.52
C THR A 35 -6.19 0.25 16.09
N ASP A 36 -5.92 1.52 15.87
CA ASP A 36 -4.87 2.29 16.52
C ASP A 36 -5.47 3.35 17.46
N ARG A 37 -4.65 3.93 18.32
CA ARG A 37 -5.09 4.90 19.33
C ARG A 37 -5.72 6.17 18.75
N ILE A 38 -5.35 6.56 17.53
CA ILE A 38 -5.91 7.75 16.86
C ILE A 38 -7.31 7.43 16.35
N VAL A 39 -7.45 6.31 15.64
CA VAL A 39 -8.75 5.87 15.10
C VAL A 39 -9.70 5.43 16.22
N ALA A 40 -9.18 4.97 17.36
CA ALA A 40 -9.98 4.63 18.53
C ALA A 40 -10.83 5.81 19.05
N GLU A 41 -10.40 7.04 18.82
CA GLU A 41 -11.12 8.26 19.19
C GLU A 41 -12.03 8.81 18.08
N GLN A 42 -12.08 8.16 16.90
CA GLN A 42 -12.85 8.62 15.75
C GLN A 42 -14.24 8.00 15.65
N GLU A 43 -15.12 8.71 14.95
CA GLU A 43 -16.50 8.30 14.72
C GLU A 43 -16.58 6.96 13.95
N SER A 44 -15.63 6.69 13.04
CA SER A 44 -15.58 5.45 12.26
C SER A 44 -15.55 4.19 13.14
N LEU A 45 -14.72 4.18 14.21
CA LEU A 45 -14.71 3.05 15.14
C LEU A 45 -16.03 2.96 15.93
N THR A 46 -16.55 4.08 16.39
CA THR A 46 -17.82 4.13 17.11
C THR A 46 -18.98 3.57 16.28
N ILE A 47 -19.07 3.94 15.00
CA ILE A 47 -20.08 3.41 14.05
C ILE A 47 -19.90 1.91 13.87
N ALA A 48 -18.66 1.46 13.66
CA ALA A 48 -18.35 0.04 13.46
C ALA A 48 -18.75 -0.81 14.67
N VAL A 49 -18.37 -0.40 15.89
CA VAL A 49 -18.71 -1.11 17.14
C VAL A 49 -20.23 -1.12 17.37
N ASN A 50 -20.89 0.02 17.22
CA ASN A 50 -22.35 0.10 17.34
C ASN A 50 -23.08 -0.80 16.34
N SER A 51 -22.54 -0.93 15.12
CA SER A 51 -23.11 -1.83 14.09
C SER A 51 -23.00 -3.30 14.51
N LEU A 52 -21.85 -3.72 15.04
CA LEU A 52 -21.63 -5.07 15.58
C LEU A 52 -22.55 -5.37 16.75
N GLU A 53 -22.64 -4.47 17.73
CA GLU A 53 -23.50 -4.63 18.91
C GLU A 53 -24.97 -4.74 18.54
N LYS A 54 -25.46 -3.89 17.62
CA LYS A 54 -26.86 -3.97 17.10
C LYS A 54 -27.16 -5.29 16.43
N ALA A 55 -26.20 -5.91 15.78
CA ALA A 55 -26.32 -7.23 15.17
C ALA A 55 -26.21 -8.38 16.18
N GLY A 56 -25.92 -8.09 17.44
CA GLY A 56 -25.71 -9.08 18.50
C GLY A 56 -24.37 -9.80 18.45
N ILE A 57 -23.36 -9.16 17.87
CA ILE A 57 -22.01 -9.70 17.77
C ILE A 57 -21.17 -9.14 18.93
N GLU A 58 -20.57 -10.04 19.70
CA GLU A 58 -19.61 -9.67 20.74
C GLU A 58 -18.30 -9.21 20.12
N CYS A 59 -17.76 -8.08 20.57
CA CYS A 59 -16.49 -7.57 20.08
C CYS A 59 -15.55 -7.21 21.22
N GLU A 60 -14.25 -7.42 20.99
CA GLU A 60 -13.17 -6.99 21.89
C GLU A 60 -12.18 -6.18 21.06
N ILE A 61 -11.84 -4.99 21.55
CA ILE A 61 -11.04 -4.01 20.81
C ILE A 61 -9.56 -4.17 21.19
N TYR A 62 -8.69 -4.20 20.20
CA TYR A 62 -7.25 -4.07 20.30
C TYR A 62 -6.82 -2.75 19.65
N ASP A 63 -6.48 -1.74 20.45
CA ASP A 63 -6.14 -0.38 20.02
C ASP A 63 -4.63 -0.06 20.10
N GLU A 64 -3.79 -1.08 20.29
CA GLU A 64 -2.35 -0.93 20.44
C GLU A 64 -1.58 -1.17 19.13
N VAL A 65 -2.23 -0.99 17.96
CA VAL A 65 -1.52 -1.09 16.69
C VAL A 65 -0.59 0.11 16.51
N GLU A 66 0.67 -0.18 16.18
CA GLU A 66 1.68 0.83 15.84
C GLU A 66 1.57 1.24 14.37
N VAL A 67 1.68 2.53 14.09
CA VAL A 67 1.84 3.04 12.71
C VAL A 67 3.23 2.63 12.21
N GLU A 68 3.31 2.14 10.97
CA GLU A 68 4.47 1.41 10.44
C GLU A 68 4.80 0.21 11.37
N PRO A 69 3.98 -0.85 11.33
CA PRO A 69 4.00 -1.88 12.34
C PRO A 69 5.32 -2.64 12.36
N THR A 70 5.73 -3.04 13.55
CA THR A 70 6.96 -3.78 13.79
C THR A 70 6.67 -5.27 13.98
N ASP A 71 7.72 -6.10 13.97
CA ASP A 71 7.60 -7.52 14.37
C ASP A 71 7.09 -7.67 15.81
N ARG A 72 7.36 -6.70 16.68
CA ARG A 72 6.86 -6.68 18.06
C ARG A 72 5.36 -6.40 18.09
N SER A 73 4.88 -5.44 17.30
CA SER A 73 3.46 -5.13 17.16
C SER A 73 2.70 -6.34 16.61
N PHE A 74 3.19 -6.99 15.56
CA PHE A 74 2.58 -8.22 15.02
C PHE A 74 2.52 -9.36 16.06
N LYS A 75 3.59 -9.57 16.82
CA LYS A 75 3.60 -10.57 17.89
C LYS A 75 2.64 -10.25 19.02
N ALA A 76 2.49 -8.98 19.39
CA ALA A 76 1.53 -8.54 20.43
C ALA A 76 0.08 -8.76 19.97
N GLY A 77 -0.29 -8.30 18.79
CA GLY A 77 -1.60 -8.54 18.20
C GLY A 77 -1.92 -10.03 18.04
N SER A 78 -0.92 -10.85 17.68
CA SER A 78 -1.07 -12.31 17.54
C SER A 78 -1.35 -13.00 18.88
N ARG A 79 -0.76 -12.52 19.98
CA ARG A 79 -1.07 -13.02 21.34
C ARG A 79 -2.51 -12.70 21.71
N PHE A 80 -2.91 -11.43 21.58
CA PHE A 80 -4.29 -11.01 21.82
C PHE A 80 -5.29 -11.87 21.02
N ALA A 81 -5.04 -12.05 19.72
CA ALA A 81 -5.88 -12.84 18.85
C ALA A 81 -6.00 -14.32 19.25
N SER A 82 -4.91 -14.89 19.78
CA SER A 82 -4.85 -16.29 20.23
C SER A 82 -5.59 -16.50 21.55
N GLU A 83 -5.46 -15.55 22.48
CA GLU A 83 -6.06 -15.63 23.84
C GLU A 83 -7.57 -15.38 23.81
N GLY A 84 -8.05 -14.48 22.95
CA GLY A 84 -9.45 -14.04 22.90
C GLY A 84 -10.44 -15.04 22.31
N LYS A 85 -9.97 -16.12 21.66
CA LYS A 85 -10.83 -17.19 21.06
C LYS A 85 -11.88 -16.64 20.09
N PHE A 86 -11.54 -15.65 19.32
CA PHE A 86 -12.43 -15.02 18.32
C PHE A 86 -12.77 -15.98 17.18
N ASP A 87 -13.97 -15.84 16.59
CA ASP A 87 -14.39 -16.56 15.39
C ASP A 87 -14.34 -15.69 14.13
N GLY A 88 -14.03 -14.39 14.27
CA GLY A 88 -13.85 -13.45 13.18
C GLY A 88 -12.97 -12.26 13.55
N PHE A 89 -12.55 -11.50 12.55
CA PHE A 89 -11.68 -10.35 12.67
C PHE A 89 -12.28 -9.15 11.95
N VAL A 90 -12.15 -7.98 12.54
CA VAL A 90 -12.50 -6.68 11.96
C VAL A 90 -11.30 -5.76 12.12
N SER A 91 -10.91 -5.05 11.08
CA SER A 91 -9.89 -4.00 11.16
C SER A 91 -10.52 -2.66 10.79
N VAL A 92 -10.45 -1.67 11.67
CA VAL A 92 -10.91 -0.30 11.44
C VAL A 92 -9.71 0.61 11.57
N GLY A 93 -9.14 1.07 10.44
CA GLY A 93 -7.91 1.84 10.46
C GLY A 93 -7.18 1.86 9.12
N GLY A 94 -5.95 2.37 9.13
CA GLY A 94 -5.07 2.41 7.97
C GLY A 94 -4.42 1.06 7.65
N GLY A 95 -3.49 1.06 6.69
CA GLY A 95 -2.72 -0.13 6.28
C GLY A 95 -2.06 -0.86 7.44
N SER A 96 -1.48 -0.13 8.39
CA SER A 96 -0.83 -0.70 9.59
C SER A 96 -1.79 -1.54 10.42
N VAL A 97 -3.03 -1.06 10.62
CA VAL A 97 -4.09 -1.77 11.35
C VAL A 97 -4.52 -3.03 10.61
N MET A 98 -4.76 -2.90 9.30
CA MET A 98 -5.18 -4.04 8.47
C MET A 98 -4.10 -5.12 8.41
N ASP A 99 -2.84 -4.75 8.26
CA ASP A 99 -1.71 -5.68 8.16
C ASP A 99 -1.45 -6.39 9.49
N THR A 100 -1.53 -5.67 10.62
CA THR A 100 -1.44 -6.27 11.96
C THR A 100 -2.59 -7.26 12.19
N CYS A 101 -3.81 -6.90 11.81
CA CYS A 101 -4.98 -7.78 11.91
C CYS A 101 -4.81 -9.07 11.07
N LYS A 102 -4.36 -8.94 9.81
CA LYS A 102 -4.08 -10.09 8.93
C LYS A 102 -3.04 -11.04 9.52
N ALA A 103 -1.91 -10.50 10.00
CA ALA A 103 -0.86 -11.28 10.63
C ALA A 103 -1.39 -11.95 11.90
N SER A 104 -2.13 -11.23 12.74
CA SER A 104 -2.73 -11.75 13.97
C SER A 104 -3.72 -12.89 13.71
N ASN A 105 -4.54 -12.76 12.67
CA ASN A 105 -5.43 -13.83 12.22
C ASN A 105 -4.61 -15.07 11.80
N LEU A 106 -3.56 -14.90 10.98
CA LEU A 106 -2.72 -16.00 10.51
C LEU A 106 -2.08 -16.76 11.68
N TYR A 107 -1.37 -16.05 12.58
CA TYR A 107 -0.65 -16.69 13.68
C TYR A 107 -1.59 -17.26 14.75
N SER A 108 -2.79 -16.71 14.93
CA SER A 108 -3.80 -17.29 15.82
C SER A 108 -4.42 -18.58 15.29
N CYS A 109 -4.57 -18.69 13.95
CA CYS A 109 -5.07 -19.90 13.29
C CYS A 109 -3.99 -20.99 13.18
N PHE A 110 -2.78 -20.59 12.90
CA PHE A 110 -1.65 -21.49 12.59
C PHE A 110 -0.39 -21.02 13.30
N PRO A 111 -0.28 -21.26 14.62
CA PRO A 111 0.90 -20.89 15.40
C PRO A 111 2.17 -21.50 14.81
N SER A 112 3.22 -20.70 14.67
CA SER A 112 4.51 -21.10 14.11
C SER A 112 5.60 -20.15 14.60
N GLU A 113 6.87 -20.46 14.31
CA GLU A 113 7.96 -19.51 14.47
C GLU A 113 7.71 -18.28 13.59
N PHE A 114 7.99 -17.08 14.12
CA PHE A 114 7.61 -15.84 13.46
C PHE A 114 8.13 -15.72 12.01
N LEU A 115 9.39 -16.12 11.76
CA LEU A 115 9.98 -16.06 10.43
C LEU A 115 9.50 -17.17 9.47
N ASP A 116 8.66 -18.10 9.92
CA ASP A 116 8.20 -19.19 9.05
C ASP A 116 7.33 -18.68 7.88
N TYR A 117 6.44 -17.70 8.12
CA TYR A 117 5.56 -17.14 7.10
C TYR A 117 6.15 -15.90 6.41
N VAL A 118 7.18 -15.28 6.98
CA VAL A 118 7.82 -14.08 6.43
C VAL A 118 8.51 -14.40 5.10
N ASN A 119 8.47 -13.45 4.18
CA ASN A 119 9.04 -13.59 2.84
C ASN A 119 10.53 -13.90 2.83
N ALA A 120 10.98 -14.71 1.87
CA ALA A 120 12.40 -14.88 1.58
C ALA A 120 13.00 -13.56 1.02
N PRO A 121 14.31 -13.31 1.23
CA PRO A 121 15.30 -14.18 1.88
C PRO A 121 15.33 -14.09 3.41
N ILE A 122 14.57 -13.19 4.02
CA ILE A 122 14.57 -12.95 5.48
C ILE A 122 13.93 -14.12 6.21
N GLY A 123 12.75 -14.52 5.79
CA GLY A 123 12.02 -15.65 6.35
C GLY A 123 11.99 -16.87 5.42
N LYS A 124 11.18 -17.86 5.81
CA LYS A 124 11.08 -19.14 5.10
C LYS A 124 9.98 -19.18 4.05
N ALA A 125 9.14 -18.13 3.96
CA ALA A 125 8.00 -18.02 3.04
C ALA A 125 7.10 -19.27 3.01
N LYS A 126 6.86 -19.90 4.16
CA LYS A 126 5.96 -21.05 4.23
C LYS A 126 4.53 -20.61 3.86
N PRO A 127 3.81 -21.42 3.07
CA PRO A 127 2.41 -21.11 2.77
C PRO A 127 1.55 -21.26 4.04
N ALA A 128 0.50 -20.44 4.15
CA ALA A 128 -0.52 -20.62 5.19
C ALA A 128 -1.16 -22.01 5.04
N PRO A 129 -1.23 -22.84 6.10
CA PRO A 129 -1.65 -24.25 5.99
C PRO A 129 -3.11 -24.45 5.58
N GLY A 130 -3.98 -23.45 5.79
CA GLY A 130 -5.40 -23.56 5.52
C GLY A 130 -6.10 -22.20 5.44
N PRO A 131 -7.46 -22.19 5.41
CA PRO A 131 -8.23 -20.95 5.47
C PRO A 131 -8.05 -20.28 6.84
N LEU A 132 -8.07 -18.96 6.83
CA LEU A 132 -8.10 -18.15 8.04
C LEU A 132 -9.54 -17.93 8.52
N LYS A 133 -9.72 -17.33 9.69
CA LYS A 133 -11.03 -16.88 10.14
C LYS A 133 -11.49 -15.70 9.28
N PRO A 134 -12.82 -15.50 9.11
CA PRO A 134 -13.32 -14.38 8.33
C PRO A 134 -12.74 -13.04 8.81
N HIS A 135 -12.43 -12.15 7.86
CA HIS A 135 -11.91 -10.83 8.13
C HIS A 135 -12.64 -9.77 7.30
N ILE A 136 -13.18 -8.75 7.97
CA ILE A 136 -13.75 -7.56 7.34
C ILE A 136 -12.78 -6.39 7.59
N ALA A 137 -12.36 -5.74 6.51
CA ALA A 137 -11.46 -4.59 6.57
C ALA A 137 -12.24 -3.29 6.29
N CYS A 138 -12.11 -2.31 7.19
CA CYS A 138 -12.74 -1.00 7.13
C CYS A 138 -11.65 0.09 7.12
N PRO A 139 -11.13 0.46 5.93
CA PRO A 139 -10.03 1.41 5.83
C PRO A 139 -10.44 2.82 6.24
N THR A 140 -9.57 3.52 6.99
CA THR A 140 -9.67 4.94 7.30
C THR A 140 -8.62 5.77 6.57
N THR A 141 -7.84 5.14 5.70
CA THR A 141 -6.91 5.72 4.74
C THR A 141 -7.14 5.07 3.38
N PHE A 142 -6.61 5.66 2.30
CA PHE A 142 -6.86 5.16 0.95
C PHE A 142 -5.59 4.80 0.15
N GLY A 143 -4.37 4.96 0.75
CA GLY A 143 -3.10 4.75 0.05
C GLY A 143 -2.77 3.28 -0.22
N THR A 144 -2.74 2.48 0.84
CA THR A 144 -2.16 1.13 0.80
C THR A 144 -3.03 0.08 0.11
N ALA A 145 -4.34 0.31 0.04
CA ALA A 145 -5.33 -0.67 -0.43
C ALA A 145 -5.17 -2.07 0.19
N SER A 146 -4.79 -2.12 1.47
CA SER A 146 -4.56 -3.39 2.17
C SER A 146 -5.82 -4.25 2.25
N GLU A 147 -7.02 -3.66 2.23
CA GLU A 147 -8.31 -4.36 2.13
C GLU A 147 -8.45 -5.18 0.84
N CYS A 148 -7.70 -4.84 -0.20
CA CYS A 148 -7.71 -5.52 -1.50
C CYS A 148 -6.65 -6.62 -1.63
N THR A 149 -5.68 -6.70 -0.71
CA THR A 149 -4.47 -7.51 -0.92
C THR A 149 -4.27 -8.63 0.10
N GLY A 150 -3.56 -9.66 -0.33
CA GLY A 150 -3.06 -10.73 0.55
C GLY A 150 -1.65 -10.46 1.07
N ILE A 151 -1.37 -9.23 1.46
CA ILE A 151 -0.03 -8.78 1.89
C ILE A 151 -0.16 -8.14 3.28
N ALA A 152 0.83 -8.37 4.15
CA ALA A 152 1.00 -7.68 5.42
C ALA A 152 2.47 -7.27 5.55
N ILE A 153 2.73 -5.96 5.69
CA ILE A 153 4.07 -5.37 5.72
C ILE A 153 4.40 -4.94 7.15
N PHE A 154 5.66 -5.11 7.55
CA PHE A 154 6.15 -4.71 8.87
C PHE A 154 7.67 -4.45 8.84
N ASP A 155 8.14 -3.76 9.85
CA ASP A 155 9.56 -3.54 10.09
C ASP A 155 10.12 -4.60 11.05
N LEU A 156 11.18 -5.29 10.60
CA LEU A 156 11.92 -6.23 11.42
C LEU A 156 13.08 -5.48 12.10
N LEU A 157 12.87 -5.09 13.35
CA LEU A 157 13.72 -4.14 14.06
C LEU A 157 15.17 -4.61 14.20
N ASP A 158 15.38 -5.89 14.54
CA ASP A 158 16.72 -6.44 14.76
C ASP A 158 17.57 -6.50 13.48
N MET A 159 16.95 -6.40 12.30
CA MET A 159 17.63 -6.44 11.00
C MET A 159 17.56 -5.08 10.26
N GLU A 160 16.93 -4.07 10.85
CA GLU A 160 16.68 -2.78 10.21
C GLU A 160 16.11 -2.96 8.78
N ALA A 161 15.15 -3.85 8.62
CA ALA A 161 14.65 -4.25 7.32
C ALA A 161 13.12 -4.24 7.27
N LYS A 162 12.56 -3.58 6.25
CA LYS A 162 11.15 -3.68 5.91
C LYS A 162 10.91 -4.95 5.11
N THR A 163 9.95 -5.75 5.53
CA THR A 163 9.59 -7.03 4.91
C THR A 163 8.09 -7.29 5.06
N GLY A 164 7.64 -8.48 4.70
CA GLY A 164 6.22 -8.80 4.82
C GLY A 164 5.90 -10.27 4.72
N ILE A 165 4.63 -10.57 4.87
CA ILE A 165 4.03 -11.88 4.66
C ILE A 165 3.13 -11.76 3.43
N VAL A 166 3.28 -12.67 2.45
CA VAL A 166 2.47 -12.68 1.23
C VAL A 166 1.76 -14.02 1.13
N SER A 167 0.44 -13.97 1.16
CA SER A 167 -0.41 -15.16 0.98
C SER A 167 -1.79 -14.75 0.48
N PRO A 168 -2.39 -15.43 -0.50
CA PRO A 168 -3.79 -15.19 -0.88
C PRO A 168 -4.77 -15.32 0.29
N ARG A 169 -4.40 -16.09 1.32
CA ARG A 169 -5.22 -16.33 2.52
C ARG A 169 -5.33 -15.11 3.44
N LEU A 170 -4.40 -14.14 3.33
CA LEU A 170 -4.44 -12.91 4.13
C LEU A 170 -5.42 -11.87 3.58
N ARG A 171 -5.92 -12.03 2.34
CA ARG A 171 -6.88 -11.09 1.79
C ARG A 171 -8.14 -11.10 2.63
N PRO A 172 -8.64 -9.93 3.07
CA PRO A 172 -9.93 -9.84 3.76
C PRO A 172 -11.07 -10.45 2.94
N ASP A 173 -12.05 -11.05 3.60
CA ASP A 173 -13.25 -11.61 2.97
C ASP A 173 -14.17 -10.51 2.44
N LEU A 174 -14.11 -9.33 3.05
CA LEU A 174 -14.87 -8.14 2.65
C LEU A 174 -14.12 -6.87 3.03
N GLY A 175 -14.06 -5.91 2.11
CA GLY A 175 -13.68 -4.52 2.39
C GLY A 175 -14.95 -3.65 2.47
N LEU A 176 -15.09 -2.87 3.54
CA LEU A 176 -16.12 -1.83 3.67
C LEU A 176 -15.45 -0.47 3.55
N LEU A 177 -15.58 0.16 2.40
CA LEU A 177 -14.94 1.43 2.07
C LEU A 177 -15.93 2.57 2.25
N ASP A 178 -15.82 3.27 3.37
CA ASP A 178 -16.65 4.42 3.73
C ASP A 178 -15.88 5.72 3.56
N PRO A 179 -16.12 6.51 2.51
CA PRO A 179 -15.40 7.78 2.28
C PRO A 179 -15.50 8.77 3.45
N LEU A 180 -16.56 8.68 4.26
CA LEU A 180 -16.73 9.54 5.45
C LEU A 180 -15.58 9.34 6.47
N SER A 181 -14.95 8.17 6.49
CA SER A 181 -13.80 7.85 7.34
C SER A 181 -12.55 8.70 7.01
N LEU A 182 -12.50 9.32 5.83
CA LEU A 182 -11.35 10.11 5.37
C LEU A 182 -11.38 11.58 5.82
N LYS A 183 -12.52 12.06 6.33
CA LYS A 183 -12.74 13.49 6.62
C LYS A 183 -11.74 14.07 7.63
N THR A 184 -11.26 13.25 8.55
CA THR A 184 -10.34 13.66 9.61
C THR A 184 -8.87 13.59 9.22
N LEU A 185 -8.54 13.08 8.02
CA LEU A 185 -7.15 12.95 7.58
C LEU A 185 -6.46 14.31 7.42
N HIS A 186 -5.25 14.40 7.97
CA HIS A 186 -4.38 15.57 7.79
C HIS A 186 -4.02 15.76 6.30
N PRO A 187 -3.88 17.02 5.79
CA PRO A 187 -3.53 17.28 4.38
C PRO A 187 -2.31 16.49 3.88
N MET A 188 -1.23 16.41 4.67
CA MET A 188 -0.03 15.65 4.29
C MET A 188 -0.29 14.14 4.21
N ILE A 189 -1.17 13.59 5.05
CA ILE A 189 -1.57 12.19 4.97
C ILE A 189 -2.37 11.95 3.68
N ARG A 190 -3.28 12.86 3.32
CA ARG A 190 -4.01 12.80 2.04
C ARG A 190 -3.07 12.84 0.85
N ALA A 191 -2.08 13.76 0.86
CA ALA A 191 -1.07 13.84 -0.19
C ALA A 191 -0.27 12.54 -0.31
N ALA A 192 0.28 12.04 0.79
CA ALA A 192 1.04 10.80 0.83
C ALA A 192 0.24 9.60 0.33
N ASN A 193 -1.03 9.48 0.77
CA ASN A 193 -1.92 8.40 0.31
C ASN A 193 -2.22 8.49 -1.19
N ALA A 194 -2.52 9.68 -1.72
CA ALA A 194 -2.83 9.84 -3.14
C ALA A 194 -1.62 9.53 -4.03
N PHE A 195 -0.42 9.93 -3.62
CA PHE A 195 0.80 9.57 -4.33
C PHE A 195 1.14 8.08 -4.22
N ASP A 196 0.77 7.42 -3.12
CA ASP A 196 0.90 5.97 -2.98
C ASP A 196 -0.05 5.25 -3.95
N VAL A 197 -1.31 5.67 -4.02
CA VAL A 197 -2.29 5.20 -5.01
C VAL A 197 -1.77 5.36 -6.43
N PHE A 198 -1.28 6.56 -6.76
CA PHE A 198 -0.66 6.83 -8.06
C PHE A 198 0.51 5.86 -8.33
N SER A 199 1.42 5.70 -7.37
CA SER A 199 2.60 4.84 -7.53
C SER A 199 2.20 3.37 -7.72
N HIS A 200 1.28 2.85 -6.91
CA HIS A 200 0.70 1.51 -7.09
C HIS A 200 0.14 1.30 -8.49
N ALA A 201 -0.68 2.22 -8.97
CA ALA A 201 -1.31 2.14 -10.28
C ALA A 201 -0.30 2.28 -11.41
N CYS A 202 0.59 3.29 -11.35
CA CYS A 202 1.56 3.55 -12.39
C CYS A 202 2.64 2.46 -12.50
N GLU A 203 3.14 1.97 -11.36
CA GLU A 203 4.08 0.85 -11.34
C GLU A 203 3.45 -0.42 -11.91
N SER A 204 2.20 -0.69 -11.58
CA SER A 204 1.47 -1.84 -12.13
C SER A 204 1.24 -1.73 -13.63
N LEU A 205 0.86 -0.53 -14.09
CA LEU A 205 0.67 -0.23 -15.52
C LEU A 205 1.97 -0.40 -16.30
N THR A 206 3.09 0.10 -15.75
CA THR A 206 4.41 0.06 -16.39
C THR A 206 5.24 -1.17 -16.03
N ALA A 207 4.72 -2.10 -15.23
CA ALA A 207 5.41 -3.32 -14.85
C ALA A 207 5.78 -4.19 -16.07
N ARG A 208 6.77 -5.05 -15.88
CA ARG A 208 7.13 -6.08 -16.87
C ARG A 208 5.88 -6.87 -17.29
N PRO A 209 5.58 -6.99 -18.60
CA PRO A 209 4.38 -7.68 -19.06
C PRO A 209 4.31 -9.14 -18.58
N PHE A 210 3.13 -9.61 -18.24
CA PHE A 210 2.89 -11.00 -17.83
C PHE A 210 3.36 -12.03 -18.86
N THR A 211 3.42 -11.66 -20.13
CA THR A 211 3.91 -12.50 -21.24
C THR A 211 5.42 -12.70 -21.20
N HIS A 212 6.16 -11.84 -20.53
CA HIS A 212 7.62 -11.90 -20.40
C HIS A 212 8.06 -12.61 -19.10
N ARG A 213 7.12 -13.15 -18.35
CA ARG A 213 7.40 -13.93 -17.14
C ARG A 213 7.47 -15.42 -17.46
N GLN A 214 8.41 -16.09 -16.82
CA GLN A 214 8.49 -17.53 -16.86
C GLN A 214 7.24 -18.15 -16.18
N ALA A 215 6.62 -19.11 -16.84
CA ALA A 215 5.52 -19.86 -16.24
C ALA A 215 6.02 -20.63 -15.00
N PRO A 216 5.23 -20.69 -13.92
CA PRO A 216 5.58 -21.53 -12.78
C PRO A 216 5.55 -23.02 -13.21
N ASP A 217 6.38 -23.82 -12.58
CA ASP A 217 6.44 -25.29 -12.78
C ASP A 217 5.14 -26.01 -12.38
N HIS A 218 4.34 -25.39 -11.48
CA HIS A 218 3.03 -25.86 -11.08
C HIS A 218 2.04 -24.69 -10.90
N PRO A 219 0.76 -24.82 -11.30
CA PRO A 219 -0.24 -23.74 -11.18
C PRO A 219 -0.41 -23.18 -9.77
N SER A 220 -0.27 -24.00 -8.72
CA SER A 220 -0.37 -23.57 -7.32
C SER A 220 0.78 -22.68 -6.84
N ARG A 221 1.85 -22.59 -7.63
CA ARG A 221 3.02 -21.73 -7.34
C ARG A 221 2.97 -20.40 -8.10
N ARG A 222 1.82 -20.08 -8.73
CA ARG A 222 1.67 -18.80 -9.40
C ARG A 222 1.76 -17.67 -8.37
N PRO A 223 2.67 -16.69 -8.57
CA PRO A 223 2.78 -15.56 -7.64
C PRO A 223 1.54 -14.68 -7.72
N LEU A 224 1.26 -13.92 -6.66
CA LEU A 224 0.20 -12.89 -6.67
C LEU A 224 0.52 -11.81 -7.71
N SER A 225 1.74 -11.27 -7.67
CA SER A 225 2.20 -10.25 -8.63
C SER A 225 2.65 -10.93 -9.93
N GLN A 226 1.91 -10.74 -11.00
CA GLN A 226 2.09 -11.46 -12.27
C GLN A 226 2.61 -10.58 -13.42
N GLY A 227 2.83 -9.29 -13.18
CA GLY A 227 3.21 -8.30 -14.19
C GLY A 227 2.02 -7.63 -14.85
N ALA A 228 2.29 -6.57 -15.60
CA ALA A 228 1.27 -5.79 -16.30
C ALA A 228 0.40 -6.70 -17.17
N ASN A 229 -0.91 -6.51 -17.09
CA ASN A 229 -1.90 -7.32 -17.79
C ASN A 229 -3.17 -6.50 -18.07
N PRO A 230 -3.98 -6.88 -19.08
CA PRO A 230 -5.11 -6.08 -19.52
C PRO A 230 -6.18 -5.80 -18.45
N TYR A 231 -6.32 -6.69 -17.47
CA TYR A 231 -7.27 -6.49 -16.37
C TYR A 231 -6.79 -5.41 -15.40
N SER A 232 -5.53 -5.49 -14.98
CA SER A 232 -4.93 -4.48 -14.10
C SER A 232 -4.82 -3.12 -14.80
N ASP A 233 -4.53 -3.09 -16.11
CA ASP A 233 -4.36 -1.87 -16.88
C ASP A 233 -5.60 -0.97 -16.83
N ILE A 234 -6.81 -1.55 -16.91
CA ILE A 234 -8.09 -0.81 -16.84
C ILE A 234 -8.22 -0.11 -15.48
N ALA A 235 -8.02 -0.85 -14.40
CA ALA A 235 -8.14 -0.29 -13.04
C ALA A 235 -7.04 0.75 -12.75
N CYS A 236 -5.82 0.50 -13.20
CA CYS A 236 -4.68 1.40 -12.98
C CYS A 236 -4.83 2.73 -13.71
N LEU A 237 -5.27 2.73 -14.96
CA LEU A 237 -5.46 3.98 -15.73
C LEU A 237 -6.54 4.86 -15.10
N GLU A 238 -7.66 4.27 -14.70
CA GLU A 238 -8.73 4.99 -14.01
C GLU A 238 -8.23 5.54 -12.65
N ALA A 239 -7.50 4.75 -11.87
CA ALA A 239 -6.94 5.21 -10.60
C ALA A 239 -6.00 6.41 -10.79
N ILE A 240 -5.12 6.38 -11.79
CA ILE A 240 -4.20 7.49 -12.10
C ILE A 240 -4.98 8.75 -12.46
N GLN A 241 -6.03 8.64 -13.29
CA GLN A 241 -6.87 9.76 -13.69
C GLN A 241 -7.57 10.38 -12.48
N LEU A 242 -8.21 9.57 -11.64
CA LEU A 242 -8.90 10.05 -10.44
C LEU A 242 -7.94 10.76 -9.47
N VAL A 243 -6.70 10.27 -9.32
CA VAL A 243 -5.68 10.97 -8.53
C VAL A 243 -5.31 12.30 -9.20
N GLY A 244 -5.07 12.32 -10.51
CA GLY A 244 -4.72 13.52 -11.25
C GLY A 244 -5.77 14.63 -11.12
N GLU A 245 -7.03 14.27 -11.14
CA GLU A 245 -8.17 15.20 -11.08
C GLU A 245 -8.46 15.69 -9.65
N ASN A 246 -8.18 14.90 -8.62
CA ASN A 246 -8.68 15.16 -7.25
C ASN A 246 -7.61 15.50 -6.23
N LEU A 247 -6.33 15.14 -6.44
CA LEU A 247 -5.27 15.26 -5.43
C LEU A 247 -5.12 16.68 -4.88
N ILE A 248 -4.98 17.67 -5.75
CA ILE A 248 -4.69 19.05 -5.33
C ILE A 248 -5.85 19.60 -4.49
N GLN A 249 -7.09 19.41 -4.96
CA GLN A 249 -8.28 19.84 -4.24
C GLN A 249 -8.41 19.12 -2.90
N ALA A 250 -8.23 17.80 -2.87
CA ALA A 250 -8.32 17.01 -1.64
C ALA A 250 -7.28 17.39 -0.58
N VAL A 251 -6.13 17.93 -0.98
CA VAL A 251 -5.09 18.38 -0.02
C VAL A 251 -5.42 19.76 0.55
N HIS A 252 -5.84 20.72 -0.30
CA HIS A 252 -5.96 22.12 0.11
C HIS A 252 -7.34 22.49 0.61
N ASP A 253 -8.39 21.98 -0.04
CA ASP A 253 -9.79 22.33 0.27
C ASP A 253 -10.70 21.14 -0.11
N PRO A 254 -10.67 20.07 0.72
CA PRO A 254 -11.32 18.80 0.39
C PRO A 254 -12.84 18.93 0.40
N GLU A 255 -13.47 18.48 -0.66
CA GLU A 255 -14.90 18.19 -0.73
C GLU A 255 -15.14 16.69 -0.59
N ASP A 256 -16.36 16.28 -0.22
CA ASP A 256 -16.70 14.88 -0.03
C ASP A 256 -16.46 14.07 -1.31
N GLU A 257 -16.78 14.65 -2.47
CA GLU A 257 -16.60 14.06 -3.79
C GLU A 257 -15.12 13.76 -4.11
N ASN A 258 -14.20 14.63 -3.69
CA ASN A 258 -12.76 14.39 -3.91
C ASN A 258 -12.25 13.22 -3.05
N LEU A 259 -12.71 13.14 -1.78
CA LEU A 259 -12.34 12.05 -0.88
C LEU A 259 -12.94 10.72 -1.35
N GLU A 260 -14.19 10.73 -1.82
CA GLU A 260 -14.85 9.57 -2.41
C GLU A 260 -14.08 9.08 -3.65
N ALA A 261 -13.73 9.99 -4.56
CA ALA A 261 -12.96 9.68 -5.77
C ALA A 261 -11.58 9.07 -5.43
N LEU A 262 -10.87 9.63 -4.44
CA LEU A 262 -9.56 9.13 -4.03
C LEU A 262 -9.64 7.77 -3.31
N MET A 263 -10.66 7.52 -2.49
CA MET A 263 -10.88 6.20 -1.91
C MET A 263 -11.19 5.16 -2.99
N PHE A 264 -12.00 5.54 -3.97
CA PHE A 264 -12.29 4.67 -5.12
C PHE A 264 -11.03 4.40 -5.96
N ALA A 265 -10.19 5.43 -6.19
CA ALA A 265 -8.90 5.28 -6.84
C ALA A 265 -7.98 4.32 -6.09
N GLY A 266 -7.93 4.40 -4.75
CA GLY A 266 -7.17 3.49 -3.89
C GLY A 266 -7.61 2.03 -4.07
N MET A 267 -8.91 1.77 -4.08
CA MET A 267 -9.47 0.45 -4.35
C MET A 267 -9.06 -0.07 -5.74
N LEU A 268 -9.20 0.76 -6.78
CA LEU A 268 -8.82 0.39 -8.15
C LEU A 268 -7.32 0.09 -8.26
N ALA A 269 -6.47 0.92 -7.66
CA ALA A 269 -5.03 0.67 -7.60
C ALA A 269 -4.73 -0.65 -6.87
N GLY A 270 -5.43 -0.91 -5.75
CA GLY A 270 -5.32 -2.17 -5.00
C GLY A 270 -5.65 -3.41 -5.82
N ILE A 271 -6.71 -3.35 -6.63
CA ILE A 271 -7.05 -4.39 -7.58
C ILE A 271 -5.96 -4.53 -8.65
N GLY A 272 -5.44 -3.41 -9.16
CA GLY A 272 -4.39 -3.37 -10.16
C GLY A 272 -3.10 -4.01 -9.67
N PHE A 273 -2.47 -3.44 -8.63
CA PHE A 273 -1.18 -3.92 -8.15
C PHE A 273 -1.26 -5.27 -7.43
N GLY A 274 -2.39 -5.62 -6.85
CA GLY A 274 -2.63 -6.94 -6.28
C GLY A 274 -2.48 -8.07 -7.29
N ASN A 275 -2.65 -7.78 -8.57
CA ASN A 275 -2.51 -8.74 -9.68
C ASN A 275 -1.24 -8.50 -10.52
N ALA A 276 -0.84 -7.26 -10.77
CA ALA A 276 0.35 -6.92 -11.56
C ALA A 276 1.63 -6.79 -10.72
N GLY A 277 1.52 -6.23 -9.52
CA GLY A 277 2.63 -5.94 -8.63
C GLY A 277 3.29 -4.58 -8.91
N CYS A 278 4.05 -4.09 -7.93
CA CYS A 278 4.85 -2.87 -8.01
C CYS A 278 6.29 -3.17 -8.45
N HIS A 279 7.10 -2.13 -8.66
CA HIS A 279 8.49 -2.29 -9.06
C HIS A 279 9.47 -1.31 -8.37
N LEU A 280 10.20 -0.48 -9.10
CA LEU A 280 11.33 0.29 -8.59
C LEU A 280 10.98 1.32 -7.51
N PRO A 281 9.96 2.19 -7.63
CA PRO A 281 9.65 3.16 -6.59
C PRO A 281 9.40 2.50 -5.24
N HIS A 282 8.58 1.44 -5.22
CA HIS A 282 8.38 0.64 -4.01
C HIS A 282 9.62 -0.13 -3.57
N GLY A 283 10.43 -0.64 -4.52
CA GLY A 283 11.70 -1.30 -4.21
C GLY A 283 12.71 -0.37 -3.54
N MET A 284 12.75 0.90 -3.95
CA MET A 284 13.59 1.95 -3.37
C MET A 284 13.03 2.45 -2.02
N SER A 285 11.72 2.52 -1.89
CA SER A 285 11.05 3.03 -0.69
C SER A 285 11.41 2.26 0.58
N TYR A 286 11.66 0.96 0.48
CA TYR A 286 12.01 0.12 1.63
C TYR A 286 13.31 0.56 2.29
N ALA A 287 14.31 0.96 1.49
CA ALA A 287 15.54 1.54 2.04
C ALA A 287 15.31 2.93 2.61
N VAL A 288 14.52 3.77 1.91
CA VAL A 288 14.18 5.14 2.36
C VAL A 288 13.42 5.12 3.69
N ALA A 289 12.46 4.22 3.87
CA ALA A 289 11.76 4.11 5.14
C ALA A 289 12.63 3.46 6.23
N GLY A 290 13.33 2.35 5.89
CA GLY A 290 14.08 1.55 6.87
C GLY A 290 15.37 2.20 7.40
N LEU A 291 15.93 3.17 6.69
CA LEU A 291 17.15 3.89 7.08
C LEU A 291 16.85 5.32 7.56
N CYS A 292 15.60 5.64 7.89
CA CYS A 292 15.19 6.95 8.39
C CYS A 292 16.01 7.32 9.64
N LYS A 293 16.52 8.56 9.68
CA LYS A 293 17.37 9.07 10.77
C LYS A 293 16.60 9.92 11.77
N ASP A 294 16.05 11.03 11.29
CA ASP A 294 15.48 12.09 12.12
C ASP A 294 14.27 12.80 11.49
N TYR A 295 13.78 12.31 10.35
CA TYR A 295 12.64 12.91 9.69
C TYR A 295 11.37 12.75 10.53
N GLN A 296 10.64 13.86 10.70
CA GLN A 296 9.37 13.94 11.43
C GLN A 296 8.30 14.48 10.46
N PRO A 297 7.40 13.64 9.99
CA PRO A 297 6.37 14.07 9.03
C PRO A 297 5.23 14.81 9.70
N ASP A 298 4.77 15.88 9.07
CA ASP A 298 3.56 16.57 9.47
C ASP A 298 2.33 15.65 9.40
N GLY A 299 1.48 15.68 10.43
CA GLY A 299 0.23 14.93 10.46
C GLY A 299 0.33 13.50 11.02
N TRP A 300 1.52 12.99 11.28
CA TRP A 300 1.70 11.72 11.97
C TRP A 300 2.05 11.91 13.44
N SER A 301 1.34 11.20 14.31
CA SER A 301 1.70 11.11 15.72
C SER A 301 2.63 9.91 15.90
N SER A 302 3.94 10.16 15.96
CA SER A 302 4.95 9.13 16.19
C SER A 302 5.97 9.63 17.20
N ASP A 303 6.35 8.76 18.14
CA ASP A 303 7.40 9.03 19.12
C ASP A 303 8.82 8.86 18.56
N HIS A 304 8.93 8.42 17.31
CA HIS A 304 10.19 8.18 16.63
C HIS A 304 10.19 8.76 15.20
N ALA A 305 11.37 8.95 14.65
CA ALA A 305 11.54 9.39 13.27
C ALA A 305 11.02 8.33 12.29
N LEU A 306 10.29 8.75 11.28
CA LEU A 306 9.81 7.87 10.22
C LEU A 306 9.63 8.62 8.90
N VAL A 307 9.84 7.94 7.79
CA VAL A 307 9.39 8.42 6.47
C VAL A 307 8.15 7.61 6.11
N PRO A 308 6.94 8.23 6.14
CA PRO A 308 5.69 7.53 5.81
C PRO A 308 5.76 6.85 4.45
N HIS A 309 5.08 5.71 4.33
CA HIS A 309 5.18 4.84 3.15
C HIS A 309 4.99 5.60 1.83
N GLY A 310 3.87 6.31 1.64
CA GLY A 310 3.62 7.06 0.40
C GLY A 310 4.67 8.14 0.11
N ILE A 311 5.23 8.79 1.14
CA ILE A 311 6.34 9.75 0.96
C ILE A 311 7.61 9.01 0.52
N SER A 312 7.96 7.89 1.17
CA SER A 312 9.15 7.11 0.82
C SER A 312 9.12 6.56 -0.62
N VAL A 313 7.92 6.34 -1.17
CA VAL A 313 7.71 5.90 -2.55
C VAL A 313 7.83 7.08 -3.52
N ILE A 314 7.08 8.17 -3.27
CA ILE A 314 6.97 9.25 -4.26
C ILE A 314 8.25 10.04 -4.43
N VAL A 315 9.09 10.19 -3.41
CA VAL A 315 10.37 10.90 -3.51
C VAL A 315 11.34 10.27 -4.52
N ASN A 316 11.11 9.02 -4.91
CA ASN A 316 11.90 8.32 -5.93
C ASN A 316 11.21 8.27 -7.30
N SER A 317 9.88 8.40 -7.32
CA SER A 317 9.05 8.12 -8.50
C SER A 317 9.38 8.96 -9.74
N PRO A 318 9.64 10.29 -9.65
CA PRO A 318 9.95 11.08 -10.83
C PRO A 318 11.22 10.61 -11.55
N ALA A 319 12.29 10.31 -10.82
CA ALA A 319 13.53 9.79 -11.40
C ALA A 319 13.33 8.41 -12.04
N VAL A 320 12.59 7.54 -11.36
CA VAL A 320 12.29 6.19 -11.86
C VAL A 320 11.46 6.24 -13.15
N PHE A 321 10.37 7.01 -13.20
CA PHE A 321 9.52 7.03 -14.39
C PHE A 321 10.20 7.72 -15.59
N ARG A 322 11.09 8.68 -15.34
CA ARG A 322 11.95 9.23 -16.38
C ARG A 322 12.91 8.16 -16.92
N PHE A 323 13.53 7.37 -16.05
CA PHE A 323 14.44 6.29 -16.43
C PHE A 323 13.75 5.16 -17.18
N THR A 324 12.56 4.75 -16.74
CA THR A 324 11.82 3.63 -17.32
C THR A 324 11.00 4.02 -18.55
N GLY A 325 10.88 5.31 -18.87
CA GLY A 325 10.05 5.85 -19.96
C GLY A 325 10.27 5.16 -21.29
N SER A 326 11.53 5.01 -21.72
CA SER A 326 11.88 4.38 -22.98
C SER A 326 11.61 2.86 -23.06
N ALA A 327 11.38 2.22 -21.93
CA ALA A 327 11.08 0.78 -21.92
C ALA A 327 9.61 0.45 -22.23
N CYS A 328 8.68 1.40 -22.02
CA CYS A 328 7.27 1.27 -22.35
C CYS A 328 6.64 2.65 -22.57
N GLU A 329 7.05 3.34 -23.63
CA GLU A 329 6.73 4.73 -23.97
C GLU A 329 5.23 5.04 -23.96
N GLU A 330 4.44 4.22 -24.63
CA GLU A 330 2.98 4.39 -24.70
C GLU A 330 2.32 4.39 -23.31
N ARG A 331 2.76 3.50 -22.41
CA ARG A 331 2.19 3.38 -21.07
C ARG A 331 2.56 4.57 -20.19
N HIS A 332 3.79 5.06 -20.28
CA HIS A 332 4.21 6.29 -19.59
C HIS A 332 3.48 7.52 -20.12
N PHE A 333 3.27 7.61 -21.43
CA PHE A 333 2.50 8.69 -22.04
C PHE A 333 1.02 8.68 -21.60
N GLN A 334 0.40 7.50 -21.56
CA GLN A 334 -0.97 7.33 -21.05
C GLN A 334 -1.07 7.74 -19.58
N ALA A 335 -0.11 7.32 -18.75
CA ALA A 335 -0.05 7.71 -17.33
C ALA A 335 0.15 9.22 -17.15
N ALA A 336 1.04 9.84 -17.93
CA ALA A 336 1.27 11.29 -17.92
C ALA A 336 -0.02 12.06 -18.27
N LYS A 337 -0.69 11.65 -19.32
CA LYS A 337 -1.96 12.24 -19.76
C LYS A 337 -3.06 12.07 -18.71
N ALA A 338 -3.21 10.87 -18.14
CA ALA A 338 -4.19 10.59 -17.09
C ALA A 338 -3.92 11.43 -15.82
N MET A 339 -2.63 11.68 -15.50
CA MET A 339 -2.22 12.52 -14.38
C MET A 339 -2.36 14.03 -14.65
N GLY A 340 -2.86 14.42 -15.85
CA GLY A 340 -3.11 15.81 -16.23
C GLY A 340 -1.91 16.55 -16.81
N ALA A 341 -0.88 15.84 -17.29
CA ALA A 341 0.22 16.49 -18.01
C ALA A 341 -0.24 17.08 -19.35
N GLU A 342 0.34 18.23 -19.73
CA GLU A 342 0.11 18.82 -21.05
C GLU A 342 0.80 17.95 -22.13
N THR A 343 0.02 17.33 -23.00
CA THR A 343 0.51 16.37 -24.00
C THR A 343 0.34 16.87 -25.44
N GLN A 344 -0.15 18.10 -25.64
CA GLN A 344 -0.36 18.63 -26.97
C GLN A 344 0.96 18.83 -27.72
N GLY A 345 1.12 18.15 -28.84
CA GLY A 345 2.34 18.21 -29.67
C GLY A 345 3.50 17.31 -29.19
N ALA A 346 3.32 16.58 -28.08
CA ALA A 346 4.29 15.62 -27.60
C ALA A 346 4.18 14.25 -28.29
N SER A 347 5.27 13.51 -28.31
CA SER A 347 5.35 12.13 -28.83
C SER A 347 5.26 11.11 -27.70
N MET A 348 5.07 9.83 -28.02
CA MET A 348 5.09 8.74 -27.02
C MET A 348 6.45 8.64 -26.30
N GLU A 349 7.54 8.97 -26.98
CA GLU A 349 8.92 8.97 -26.44
C GLU A 349 9.09 9.96 -25.28
N ASP A 350 8.28 11.03 -25.26
CA ASP A 350 8.30 12.06 -24.21
C ASP A 350 7.60 11.60 -22.92
N GLY A 351 6.87 10.46 -22.94
CA GLY A 351 5.98 10.01 -21.89
C GLY A 351 6.64 9.95 -20.49
N GLY A 352 7.86 9.42 -20.39
CA GLY A 352 8.58 9.33 -19.12
C GLY A 352 8.96 10.70 -18.54
N SER A 353 9.38 11.63 -19.39
CA SER A 353 9.71 13.01 -18.98
C SER A 353 8.48 13.80 -18.58
N LEU A 354 7.41 13.75 -19.38
CA LEU A 354 6.15 14.40 -19.08
C LEU A 354 5.56 13.94 -17.75
N LEU A 355 5.57 12.62 -17.50
CA LEU A 355 5.10 12.06 -16.26
C LEU A 355 5.93 12.53 -15.06
N SER A 356 7.26 12.47 -15.19
CA SER A 356 8.18 12.95 -14.16
C SER A 356 7.96 14.42 -13.82
N ASP A 357 7.86 15.28 -14.84
CA ASP A 357 7.68 16.73 -14.65
C ASP A 357 6.32 17.06 -14.02
N GLN A 358 5.25 16.35 -14.40
CA GLN A 358 3.93 16.49 -13.79
C GLN A 358 3.96 16.07 -12.30
N LEU A 359 4.64 14.97 -11.97
CA LEU A 359 4.79 14.53 -10.58
C LEU A 359 5.54 15.56 -9.74
N ILE A 360 6.67 16.08 -10.24
CA ILE A 360 7.45 17.12 -9.56
C ILE A 360 6.58 18.35 -9.28
N LYS A 361 5.78 18.79 -10.26
CA LYS A 361 4.83 19.89 -10.07
C LYS A 361 3.84 19.59 -8.96
N MET A 362 3.16 18.44 -9.00
CA MET A 362 2.16 18.08 -7.99
C MET A 362 2.76 17.86 -6.61
N MET A 363 3.98 17.31 -6.50
CA MET A 363 4.72 17.20 -5.24
C MET A 363 4.96 18.59 -4.62
N LYS A 364 5.39 19.57 -5.43
CA LYS A 364 5.55 20.97 -4.97
C LYS A 364 4.23 21.56 -4.50
N ASP A 365 3.18 21.40 -5.30
CA ASP A 365 1.86 21.98 -5.04
C ASP A 365 1.21 21.39 -3.78
N THR A 366 1.54 20.17 -3.39
CA THR A 366 1.00 19.47 -2.20
C THR A 366 1.92 19.51 -0.98
N GLY A 367 3.11 20.12 -1.08
CA GLY A 367 4.06 20.21 0.01
C GLY A 367 4.82 18.91 0.33
N ILE A 368 4.81 17.93 -0.56
CA ILE A 368 5.65 16.72 -0.44
C ILE A 368 7.13 17.11 -0.40
N PRO A 369 7.96 16.46 0.44
CA PRO A 369 9.39 16.75 0.53
C PRO A 369 10.12 16.69 -0.81
N ASN A 370 11.08 17.61 -1.01
CA ASN A 370 11.87 17.66 -2.24
C ASN A 370 12.92 16.54 -2.29
N GLY A 371 12.51 15.39 -2.82
CA GLY A 371 13.40 14.25 -3.00
C GLY A 371 13.97 13.70 -1.68
N LEU A 372 15.07 12.96 -1.77
CA LEU A 372 15.73 12.34 -0.63
C LEU A 372 16.28 13.36 0.37
N GLN A 373 16.77 14.49 -0.11
CA GLN A 373 17.25 15.57 0.74
C GLN A 373 16.13 16.11 1.65
N GLY A 374 14.90 16.18 1.12
CA GLY A 374 13.74 16.66 1.86
C GLY A 374 13.30 15.76 3.01
N VAL A 375 13.73 14.50 3.01
CA VAL A 375 13.48 13.52 4.09
C VAL A 375 14.75 13.18 4.89
N GLY A 376 15.78 14.04 4.83
CA GLY A 376 16.95 14.01 5.73
C GLY A 376 18.14 13.18 5.25
N TYR A 377 18.14 12.68 3.99
CA TYR A 377 19.28 11.94 3.45
C TYR A 377 20.37 12.86 2.89
N GLY A 378 21.64 12.52 3.18
CA GLY A 378 22.82 13.10 2.56
C GLY A 378 23.36 12.25 1.41
N ARG A 379 24.29 12.82 0.62
CA ARG A 379 24.93 12.06 -0.48
C ARG A 379 25.74 10.86 0.01
N ASP A 380 26.20 10.88 1.26
CA ASP A 380 26.93 9.77 1.87
C ASP A 380 26.02 8.54 2.14
N ASP A 381 24.70 8.72 2.14
CA ASP A 381 23.75 7.63 2.34
C ASP A 381 23.45 6.83 1.08
N LEU A 382 23.78 7.38 -0.11
CA LEU A 382 23.39 6.80 -1.41
C LEU A 382 23.88 5.36 -1.59
N GLU A 383 25.06 5.04 -1.07
CA GLU A 383 25.62 3.69 -1.17
C GLU A 383 24.76 2.69 -0.36
N ASN A 384 24.41 3.04 0.89
CA ASN A 384 23.60 2.18 1.76
C ASN A 384 22.17 2.03 1.23
N LEU A 385 21.54 3.13 0.77
CA LEU A 385 20.24 3.11 0.10
C LEU A 385 20.26 2.17 -1.12
N THR A 386 21.32 2.23 -1.92
CA THR A 386 21.50 1.38 -3.12
C THR A 386 21.54 -0.10 -2.73
N GLU A 387 22.38 -0.48 -1.77
CA GLU A 387 22.56 -1.88 -1.35
C GLU A 387 21.25 -2.48 -0.81
N ARG A 388 20.58 -1.74 0.08
CA ARG A 388 19.32 -2.19 0.68
C ARG A 388 18.21 -2.34 -0.36
N SER A 389 18.11 -1.41 -1.31
CA SER A 389 17.11 -1.46 -2.38
C SER A 389 17.42 -2.54 -3.40
N TYR A 390 18.70 -2.69 -3.80
CA TYR A 390 19.09 -3.70 -4.78
C TYR A 390 18.89 -5.15 -4.30
N ALA A 391 18.77 -5.34 -3.00
CA ALA A 391 18.37 -6.61 -2.40
C ALA A 391 16.88 -6.96 -2.63
N GLN A 392 16.01 -5.99 -2.98
CA GLN A 392 14.57 -6.17 -3.19
C GLN A 392 14.25 -6.78 -4.57
N LYS A 393 14.86 -7.91 -4.88
CA LYS A 393 14.80 -8.54 -6.23
C LYS A 393 13.37 -8.76 -6.73
N ARG A 394 12.44 -9.12 -5.84
CA ARG A 394 11.04 -9.34 -6.23
C ARG A 394 10.39 -8.10 -6.89
N LEU A 395 10.74 -6.92 -6.41
CA LEU A 395 10.23 -5.66 -6.95
C LEU A 395 11.05 -5.22 -8.16
N ILE A 396 12.38 -5.27 -8.08
CA ILE A 396 13.29 -4.86 -9.18
C ILE A 396 13.04 -5.69 -10.43
N ASP A 397 12.85 -7.01 -10.31
CA ASP A 397 12.62 -7.91 -11.43
C ASP A 397 11.23 -7.72 -12.08
N ASN A 398 10.35 -6.93 -11.47
CA ASN A 398 9.06 -6.52 -12.03
C ASN A 398 9.14 -5.21 -12.84
N ALA A 399 10.28 -4.52 -12.81
CA ALA A 399 10.49 -3.32 -13.63
C ALA A 399 10.40 -3.64 -15.13
N PRO A 400 9.99 -2.66 -15.98
CA PRO A 400 9.84 -2.88 -17.43
C PRO A 400 11.17 -3.19 -18.13
N CYS A 401 12.30 -2.82 -17.51
CA CYS A 401 13.66 -3.10 -18.00
C CYS A 401 14.55 -3.64 -16.88
N PRO A 402 15.61 -4.40 -17.21
CA PRO A 402 16.63 -4.79 -16.24
C PRO A 402 17.31 -3.56 -15.62
N VAL A 403 17.64 -3.65 -14.34
CA VAL A 403 18.29 -2.58 -13.58
C VAL A 403 19.55 -3.12 -12.92
N SER A 404 20.72 -2.56 -13.27
CA SER A 404 21.97 -2.87 -12.60
C SER A 404 22.09 -2.13 -11.27
N ARG A 405 23.08 -2.55 -10.46
CA ARG A 405 23.35 -1.86 -9.20
C ARG A 405 23.79 -0.40 -9.42
N GLU A 406 24.59 -0.16 -10.46
CA GLU A 406 25.04 1.19 -10.83
C GLU A 406 23.87 2.07 -11.28
N GLN A 407 22.93 1.52 -12.04
CA GLN A 407 21.71 2.23 -12.43
C GLN A 407 20.83 2.53 -11.20
N MET A 408 20.70 1.59 -10.25
CA MET A 408 19.99 1.82 -8.99
C MET A 408 20.63 2.99 -8.21
N LYS A 409 21.96 3.07 -8.15
CA LYS A 409 22.68 4.19 -7.54
C LYS A 409 22.37 5.50 -8.26
N GLY A 410 22.42 5.50 -9.60
CA GLY A 410 22.05 6.66 -10.41
C GLY A 410 20.61 7.13 -10.15
N LEU A 411 19.66 6.21 -9.98
CA LEU A 411 18.27 6.55 -9.63
C LEU A 411 18.18 7.27 -8.28
N PHE A 412 18.96 6.85 -7.28
CA PHE A 412 19.02 7.57 -6.00
C PHE A 412 19.70 8.93 -6.11
N GLU A 413 20.74 9.05 -6.95
CA GLU A 413 21.38 10.34 -7.25
C GLU A 413 20.40 11.32 -7.91
N ASP A 414 19.60 10.85 -8.89
CA ASP A 414 18.58 11.63 -9.59
C ASP A 414 17.35 11.95 -8.70
N SER A 415 17.11 11.15 -7.66
CA SER A 415 16.04 11.35 -6.68
C SER A 415 16.43 12.29 -5.54
N PHE A 416 17.67 12.80 -5.52
CA PHE A 416 18.19 13.55 -4.38
C PHE A 416 17.46 14.88 -4.17
N SER A 417 17.21 15.62 -5.25
CA SER A 417 16.46 16.89 -5.23
C SER A 417 15.94 17.19 -6.63
N TYR A 418 14.72 17.66 -6.73
CA TYR A 418 14.05 17.99 -8.01
C TYR A 418 13.91 19.50 -8.26
N TRP A 419 13.93 20.31 -7.20
CA TRP A 419 13.82 21.79 -7.28
C TRP A 419 14.64 22.49 -6.18
#